data_f650b677bf4613f266a37270435c1054
#
_entry.id   f650b677bf4613f266a37270435c1054
#
_cell.length_a   1.000
_cell.length_b   1.000
_cell.length_c   1.000
_cell.angle_alpha   90.00
_cell.angle_beta   90.00
_cell.angle_gamma   90.00
#
_symmetry.space_group_name_H-M   'P 1'
#
loop_
_entity.id
_entity.type
_entity.pdbx_description
1 polymer ?
#
loop_
_entity_poly.entity_id
_entity_poly.type
_entity_poly.pdbx_seq_one_letter_code
_entity_poly.pdbx_strand_id
1 'polypeptide(L)'
;EDSVLFMMMAVMALTTGTIFLMWLGEQIDEYGIGNGISLIIMAGIIARMPNAVIEVYQRADFSVGAGAPQGAMTPLKIIFILVAFVAVVAGAILITQAQRRIPIQQAKHTRGRRVLGGQRQYLPLRVNHGGVMPIIFASSLMIFPGILMSYLASAFGGSNILRILSDQLRTGSYLHELGYIGMIYFFAYFWTAVQFQPKEMANNL
;
A
#
# COMPACT_ATOMS: atom_id res chain seq x y z
N GLU A 1 23.09 21.83 19.97
CA GLU A 1 23.77 22.28 18.74
C GLU A 1 23.49 21.24 17.66
N ASP A 2 22.34 21.39 17.02
CA ASP A 2 22.01 20.61 15.84
C ASP A 2 22.85 21.15 14.69
N SER A 3 24.06 20.66 14.65
CA SER A 3 25.05 21.11 13.68
C SER A 3 24.52 20.72 12.28
N VAL A 4 24.54 21.66 11.35
CA VAL A 4 24.25 21.46 9.93
C VAL A 4 25.00 20.23 9.41
N LEU A 5 26.17 19.96 9.96
CA LEU A 5 26.97 18.78 9.68
C LEU A 5 26.26 17.46 10.05
N PHE A 6 25.59 17.39 11.20
CA PHE A 6 24.81 16.20 11.59
C PHE A 6 23.63 15.96 10.64
N MET A 7 22.93 17.04 10.26
CA MET A 7 21.83 16.96 9.31
C MET A 7 22.30 16.49 7.93
N MET A 8 23.43 17.01 7.44
CA MET A 8 24.04 16.57 6.19
C MET A 8 24.47 15.09 6.24
N MET A 9 25.09 14.66 7.34
CA MET A 9 25.47 13.24 7.51
C MET A 9 24.23 12.33 7.56
N ALA A 10 23.17 12.73 8.24
CA ALA A 10 21.92 11.96 8.29
C ALA A 10 21.27 11.84 6.92
N VAL A 11 21.20 12.92 6.15
CA VAL A 11 20.65 12.91 4.78
C VAL A 11 21.51 12.01 3.87
N MET A 12 22.84 12.12 3.93
CA MET A 12 23.73 11.27 3.15
C MET A 12 23.58 9.79 3.51
N ALA A 13 23.50 9.46 4.80
CA ALA A 13 23.32 8.09 5.26
C ALA A 13 22.00 7.48 4.77
N LEU A 14 20.88 8.22 4.89
CA LEU A 14 19.57 7.81 4.42
C LEU A 14 19.55 7.64 2.90
N THR A 15 20.13 8.59 2.17
CA THR A 15 20.20 8.54 0.70
C THR A 15 21.03 7.33 0.24
N THR A 16 22.18 7.08 0.85
CA THR A 16 23.01 5.92 0.54
C THR A 16 22.27 4.62 0.83
N GLY A 17 21.55 4.55 1.96
CA GLY A 17 20.74 3.38 2.31
C GLY A 17 19.62 3.12 1.30
N THR A 18 18.93 4.15 0.82
CA THR A 18 17.87 4.00 -0.19
C THR A 18 18.42 3.57 -1.55
N ILE A 19 19.57 4.11 -1.99
CA ILE A 19 20.25 3.69 -3.23
C ILE A 19 20.69 2.24 -3.13
N PHE A 20 21.25 1.84 -1.98
CA PHE A 20 21.64 0.44 -1.75
C PHE A 20 20.45 -0.52 -1.83
N LEU A 21 19.31 -0.16 -1.20
CA LEU A 21 18.10 -0.98 -1.28
C LEU A 21 17.53 -1.05 -2.70
N MET A 22 17.61 0.04 -3.46
CA MET A 22 17.20 0.06 -4.87
C MET A 22 18.06 -0.88 -5.70
N TRP A 23 19.40 -0.79 -5.57
CA TRP A 23 20.33 -1.70 -6.25
C TRP A 23 20.09 -3.17 -5.86
N LEU A 24 19.85 -3.43 -4.56
CA LEU A 24 19.52 -4.78 -4.09
C LEU A 24 18.22 -5.29 -4.72
N GLY A 25 17.21 -4.43 -4.86
CA GLY A 25 15.96 -4.75 -5.55
C GLY A 25 16.18 -5.15 -7.01
N GLU A 26 17.01 -4.39 -7.73
CA GLU A 26 17.40 -4.70 -9.13
C GLU A 26 18.14 -6.03 -9.23
N GLN A 27 19.06 -6.33 -8.30
CA GLN A 27 19.75 -7.62 -8.27
C GLN A 27 18.79 -8.80 -8.04
N ILE A 28 17.78 -8.61 -7.20
CA ILE A 28 16.74 -9.64 -6.97
C ILE A 28 15.88 -9.81 -8.21
N ASP A 29 15.54 -8.73 -8.93
CA ASP A 29 14.77 -8.79 -10.17
C ASP A 29 15.54 -9.54 -11.28
N GLU A 30 16.86 -9.33 -11.36
CA GLU A 30 17.70 -9.91 -12.42
C GLU A 30 18.07 -11.37 -12.14
N TYR A 31 18.43 -11.70 -10.90
CA TYR A 31 18.97 -13.04 -10.53
C TYR A 31 18.04 -13.84 -9.62
N GLY A 32 16.96 -13.25 -9.10
CA GLY A 32 16.07 -13.85 -8.13
C GLY A 32 14.73 -14.31 -8.71
N ILE A 33 13.77 -14.46 -7.84
CA ILE A 33 12.41 -14.88 -8.17
C ILE A 33 11.41 -13.80 -7.74
N GLY A 34 10.63 -13.29 -8.68
CA GLY A 34 9.58 -12.31 -8.41
C GLY A 34 10.06 -10.86 -8.53
N ASN A 35 9.35 -9.93 -7.89
CA ASN A 35 9.69 -8.50 -7.91
C ASN A 35 10.50 -8.13 -6.66
N GLY A 36 11.75 -7.67 -6.86
CA GLY A 36 12.69 -7.39 -5.78
C GLY A 36 12.22 -6.29 -4.83
N ILE A 37 11.62 -5.23 -5.35
CA ILE A 37 11.08 -4.15 -4.53
C ILE A 37 9.96 -4.66 -3.63
N SER A 38 9.06 -5.49 -4.15
CA SER A 38 8.00 -6.13 -3.37
C SER A 38 8.54 -7.04 -2.27
N LEU A 39 9.61 -7.77 -2.55
CA LEU A 39 10.28 -8.62 -1.55
C LEU A 39 10.93 -7.80 -0.43
N ILE A 40 11.57 -6.68 -0.75
CA ILE A 40 12.18 -5.78 0.24
C ILE A 40 11.09 -5.17 1.15
N ILE A 41 9.97 -4.72 0.57
CA ILE A 41 8.84 -4.19 1.35
C ILE A 41 8.27 -5.28 2.26
N MET A 42 8.07 -6.50 1.74
CA MET A 42 7.59 -7.64 2.51
C MET A 42 8.57 -8.00 3.65
N ALA A 43 9.86 -8.00 3.40
CA ALA A 43 10.87 -8.25 4.42
C ALA A 43 10.81 -7.22 5.56
N GLY A 44 10.59 -5.93 5.23
CA GLY A 44 10.41 -4.88 6.21
C GLY A 44 9.15 -5.07 7.09
N ILE A 45 8.08 -5.61 6.54
CA ILE A 45 6.86 -5.95 7.28
C ILE A 45 7.09 -7.16 8.18
N ILE A 46 7.68 -8.23 7.63
CA ILE A 46 7.97 -9.48 8.38
C ILE A 46 8.94 -9.22 9.53
N ALA A 47 9.93 -8.35 9.35
CA ALA A 47 10.89 -7.99 10.40
C ALA A 47 10.23 -7.39 11.66
N ARG A 48 9.06 -6.77 11.52
CA ARG A 48 8.29 -6.22 12.64
C ARG A 48 7.32 -7.20 13.29
N MET A 49 7.00 -8.31 12.62
CA MET A 49 6.04 -9.31 13.11
C MET A 49 6.43 -9.95 14.46
N PRO A 50 7.70 -10.34 14.69
CA PRO A 50 8.08 -10.93 15.99
C PRO A 50 7.79 -10.01 17.16
N ASN A 51 8.10 -8.72 17.03
CA ASN A 51 7.84 -7.73 18.07
C ASN A 51 6.33 -7.55 18.34
N ALA A 52 5.52 -7.52 17.29
CA ALA A 52 4.07 -7.44 17.42
C ALA A 52 3.49 -8.67 18.13
N VAL A 53 3.98 -9.87 17.82
CA VAL A 53 3.55 -11.10 18.48
C VAL A 53 3.95 -11.10 19.97
N ILE A 54 5.17 -10.69 20.30
CA ILE A 54 5.65 -10.56 21.67
C ILE A 54 4.80 -9.54 22.45
N GLU A 55 4.46 -8.42 21.84
CA GLU A 55 3.63 -7.39 22.46
C GLU A 55 2.21 -7.91 22.75
N VAL A 56 1.60 -8.64 21.82
CA VAL A 56 0.30 -9.29 22.03
C VAL A 56 0.39 -10.30 23.18
N TYR A 57 1.45 -11.12 23.21
CA TYR A 57 1.66 -12.11 24.25
C TYR A 57 1.85 -11.46 25.64
N GLN A 58 2.63 -10.40 25.75
CA GLN A 58 2.88 -9.68 26.99
C GLN A 58 1.64 -8.94 27.52
N ARG A 59 0.76 -8.48 26.62
CA ARG A 59 -0.49 -7.79 26.99
C ARG A 59 -1.68 -8.75 27.11
N ALA A 60 -1.48 -10.04 26.80
CA ALA A 60 -2.54 -11.04 26.91
C ALA A 60 -2.91 -11.25 28.37
N ASP A 61 -4.13 -10.94 28.74
CA ASP A 61 -4.72 -11.22 30.04
C ASP A 61 -5.84 -12.24 29.85
N PHE A 62 -5.59 -13.45 30.32
CA PHE A 62 -6.53 -14.56 30.25
C PHE A 62 -7.60 -14.53 31.34
N SER A 63 -7.63 -13.48 32.15
CA SER A 63 -8.68 -13.32 33.17
C SER A 63 -10.02 -13.02 32.47
N VAL A 64 -10.93 -13.97 32.57
CA VAL A 64 -12.30 -13.86 32.09
C VAL A 64 -13.13 -13.17 33.17
N GLY A 65 -13.10 -11.84 33.20
CA GLY A 65 -13.91 -11.11 34.20
C GLY A 65 -13.91 -9.59 33.98
N ALA A 66 -14.88 -8.92 34.57
CA ALA A 66 -15.10 -7.47 34.45
C ALA A 66 -14.01 -6.58 35.11
N GLY A 67 -12.88 -7.14 35.47
CA GLY A 67 -11.77 -6.46 36.14
C GLY A 67 -10.47 -6.36 35.32
N ALA A 68 -10.50 -6.60 33.98
CA ALA A 68 -9.31 -6.48 33.17
C ALA A 68 -8.82 -5.02 33.12
N PRO A 69 -7.53 -4.76 33.36
CA PRO A 69 -6.97 -3.42 33.32
C PRO A 69 -7.18 -2.79 31.94
N GLN A 70 -7.39 -1.46 31.92
CA GLN A 70 -7.55 -0.72 30.66
C GLN A 70 -6.32 -0.93 29.77
N GLY A 71 -6.53 -1.55 28.61
CA GLY A 71 -5.46 -1.87 27.65
C GLY A 71 -5.06 -3.34 27.59
N ALA A 72 -5.58 -4.22 28.47
CA ALA A 72 -5.34 -5.65 28.40
C ALA A 72 -5.96 -6.30 27.15
N MET A 73 -5.23 -7.23 26.56
CA MET A 73 -5.68 -8.05 25.43
C MET A 73 -6.50 -9.24 25.95
N THR A 74 -7.82 -9.07 26.03
CA THR A 74 -8.75 -10.16 26.35
C THR A 74 -8.72 -11.25 25.27
N PRO A 75 -9.03 -12.51 25.58
CA PRO A 75 -9.08 -13.61 24.60
C PRO A 75 -9.99 -13.28 23.39
N LEU A 76 -11.09 -12.60 23.64
CA LEU A 76 -12.01 -12.16 22.58
C LEU A 76 -11.33 -11.18 21.60
N LYS A 77 -10.52 -10.23 22.09
CA LYS A 77 -9.76 -9.30 21.24
C LYS A 77 -8.71 -10.03 20.41
N ILE A 78 -8.04 -11.02 21.00
CA ILE A 78 -7.02 -11.84 20.32
C ILE A 78 -7.67 -12.63 19.17
N ILE A 79 -8.80 -13.30 19.44
CA ILE A 79 -9.55 -14.03 18.41
C ILE A 79 -10.03 -13.07 17.31
N PHE A 80 -10.55 -11.89 17.69
CA PHE A 80 -10.98 -10.88 16.72
C PHE A 80 -9.83 -10.42 15.82
N ILE A 81 -8.64 -10.13 16.37
CA ILE A 81 -7.46 -9.73 15.60
C ILE A 81 -7.04 -10.83 14.62
N LEU A 82 -7.05 -12.09 15.08
CA LEU A 82 -6.67 -13.23 14.24
C LEU A 82 -7.66 -13.45 13.09
N VAL A 83 -8.96 -13.38 13.37
CA VAL A 83 -10.00 -13.49 12.34
C VAL A 83 -9.92 -12.30 11.36
N ALA A 84 -9.75 -11.09 11.88
CA ALA A 84 -9.59 -9.89 11.06
C ALA A 84 -8.34 -9.98 10.15
N PHE A 85 -7.22 -10.48 10.68
CA PHE A 85 -6.00 -10.70 9.91
C PHE A 85 -6.23 -11.66 8.74
N VAL A 86 -6.83 -12.83 9.02
CA VAL A 86 -7.16 -13.82 7.98
C VAL A 86 -8.12 -13.22 6.93
N ALA A 87 -9.13 -12.49 7.38
CA ALA A 87 -10.11 -11.85 6.48
C ALA A 87 -9.46 -10.81 5.57
N VAL A 88 -8.55 -9.98 6.10
CA VAL A 88 -7.80 -8.98 5.31
C VAL A 88 -6.89 -9.65 4.30
N VAL A 89 -6.14 -10.68 4.70
CA VAL A 89 -5.27 -11.43 3.78
C VAL A 89 -6.08 -12.10 2.67
N ALA A 90 -7.18 -12.77 3.01
CA ALA A 90 -8.07 -13.39 2.03
C ALA A 90 -8.67 -12.36 1.07
N GLY A 91 -9.14 -11.22 1.60
CA GLY A 91 -9.66 -10.11 0.79
C GLY A 91 -8.62 -9.53 -0.16
N ALA A 92 -7.39 -9.32 0.31
CA ALA A 92 -6.28 -8.84 -0.51
C ALA A 92 -5.94 -9.81 -1.66
N ILE A 93 -5.90 -11.11 -1.38
CA ILE A 93 -5.65 -12.14 -2.40
C ILE A 93 -6.77 -12.14 -3.45
N LEU A 94 -8.03 -12.08 -3.02
CA LEU A 94 -9.18 -12.04 -3.93
C LEU A 94 -9.12 -10.82 -4.86
N ILE A 95 -8.81 -9.64 -4.34
CA ILE A 95 -8.73 -8.41 -5.13
C ILE A 95 -7.54 -8.43 -6.09
N THR A 96 -6.39 -8.92 -5.66
CA THR A 96 -5.16 -8.95 -6.48
C THR A 96 -5.23 -10.00 -7.58
N GLN A 97 -5.91 -11.12 -7.35
CA GLN A 97 -6.11 -12.17 -8.34
C GLN A 97 -7.34 -11.97 -9.22
N ALA A 98 -8.24 -11.04 -8.84
CA ALA A 98 -9.46 -10.80 -9.59
C ALA A 98 -9.15 -10.30 -11.01
N GLN A 99 -9.75 -10.96 -12.00
CA GLN A 99 -9.58 -10.65 -13.43
C GLN A 99 -10.94 -10.51 -14.10
N ARG A 100 -11.09 -9.46 -14.88
CA ARG A 100 -12.23 -9.31 -15.79
C ARG A 100 -11.88 -9.96 -17.12
N ARG A 101 -12.64 -10.96 -17.53
CA ARG A 101 -12.47 -11.67 -18.81
C ARG A 101 -13.30 -11.01 -19.88
N ILE A 102 -12.65 -10.40 -20.88
CA ILE A 102 -13.31 -9.79 -22.04
C ILE A 102 -13.23 -10.79 -23.20
N PRO A 103 -14.38 -11.20 -23.78
CA PRO A 103 -14.37 -12.10 -24.94
C PRO A 103 -13.85 -11.37 -26.17
N ILE A 104 -12.82 -11.93 -26.81
CA ILE A 104 -12.27 -11.47 -28.09
C ILE A 104 -12.66 -12.48 -29.17
N GLN A 105 -13.15 -11.96 -30.30
CA GLN A 105 -13.41 -12.76 -31.49
C GLN A 105 -12.20 -12.62 -32.42
N GLN A 106 -11.41 -13.67 -32.55
CA GLN A 106 -10.37 -13.71 -33.58
C GLN A 106 -10.98 -13.90 -34.95
N ALA A 107 -10.51 -13.15 -35.93
CA ALA A 107 -10.89 -13.31 -37.30
C ALA A 107 -10.54 -14.74 -37.81
N LYS A 108 -11.44 -15.36 -38.54
CA LYS A 108 -11.18 -16.67 -39.15
C LYS A 108 -10.19 -16.50 -40.30
N HIS A 109 -9.01 -17.10 -40.17
CA HIS A 109 -8.06 -17.17 -41.28
C HIS A 109 -8.29 -18.46 -42.05
N THR A 110 -8.66 -18.32 -43.34
CA THR A 110 -8.76 -19.45 -44.28
C THR A 110 -7.40 -19.63 -44.98
N ARG A 111 -6.71 -20.72 -44.70
CA ARG A 111 -5.50 -21.11 -45.43
C ARG A 111 -5.82 -22.36 -46.25
N GLY A 112 -6.16 -22.17 -47.53
CA GLY A 112 -6.58 -23.26 -48.40
C GLY A 112 -7.94 -23.86 -47.99
N ARG A 113 -8.02 -25.19 -47.91
CA ARG A 113 -9.25 -25.94 -47.57
C ARG A 113 -9.50 -26.02 -46.04
N ARG A 114 -8.59 -25.54 -45.18
CA ARG A 114 -8.72 -25.57 -43.71
C ARG A 114 -9.07 -24.21 -43.18
N VAL A 115 -10.17 -24.16 -42.43
CA VAL A 115 -10.54 -22.97 -41.64
C VAL A 115 -9.87 -23.11 -40.28
N LEU A 116 -8.84 -22.30 -40.04
CA LEU A 116 -8.16 -22.15 -38.76
C LEU A 116 -8.65 -20.87 -38.11
N GLY A 117 -9.12 -20.93 -36.89
CA GLY A 117 -9.59 -19.79 -36.11
C GLY A 117 -11.05 -19.92 -35.72
N GLY A 118 -11.53 -19.01 -34.91
CA GLY A 118 -12.92 -19.02 -34.40
C GLY A 118 -13.04 -19.53 -32.97
N GLN A 119 -11.94 -19.79 -32.27
CA GLN A 119 -11.98 -20.01 -30.83
C GLN A 119 -12.21 -18.67 -30.11
N ARG A 120 -13.17 -18.67 -29.18
CA ARG A 120 -13.40 -17.56 -28.27
C ARG A 120 -12.21 -17.47 -27.32
N GLN A 121 -11.39 -16.48 -27.48
CA GLN A 121 -10.28 -16.17 -26.59
C GLN A 121 -10.71 -15.08 -25.61
N TYR A 122 -10.28 -15.17 -24.35
CA TYR A 122 -10.60 -14.19 -23.35
C TYR A 122 -9.35 -13.40 -23.01
N LEU A 123 -9.45 -12.06 -23.04
CA LEU A 123 -8.40 -11.18 -22.55
C LEU A 123 -8.57 -11.01 -21.03
N PRO A 124 -7.63 -11.51 -20.21
CA PRO A 124 -7.70 -11.33 -18.77
C PRO A 124 -7.20 -9.93 -18.41
N LEU A 125 -8.08 -9.05 -17.93
CA LEU A 125 -7.72 -7.75 -17.37
C LEU A 125 -7.74 -7.83 -15.85
N ARG A 126 -6.62 -7.47 -15.21
CA ARG A 126 -6.55 -7.40 -13.75
C ARG A 126 -7.42 -6.25 -13.24
N VAL A 127 -8.18 -6.48 -12.17
CA VAL A 127 -9.01 -5.46 -11.53
C VAL A 127 -8.13 -4.38 -10.88
N ASN A 128 -7.03 -4.80 -10.24
CA ASN A 128 -6.06 -3.87 -9.68
C ASN A 128 -4.84 -3.72 -10.61
N HIS A 129 -4.90 -2.74 -11.51
CA HIS A 129 -3.78 -2.40 -12.41
C HIS A 129 -2.68 -1.59 -11.72
N GLY A 130 -3.06 -0.75 -10.76
CA GLY A 130 -2.13 0.14 -10.06
C GLY A 130 -1.19 -0.57 -9.07
N GLY A 131 -1.50 -1.83 -8.70
CA GLY A 131 -0.72 -2.59 -7.74
C GLY A 131 -0.62 -1.88 -6.38
N VAL A 132 0.60 -1.73 -5.87
CA VAL A 132 0.92 -1.09 -4.58
C VAL A 132 1.23 0.41 -4.72
N MET A 133 1.46 0.90 -5.95
CA MET A 133 1.88 2.29 -6.21
C MET A 133 0.94 3.35 -5.63
N PRO A 134 -0.40 3.26 -5.76
CA PRO A 134 -1.30 4.26 -5.20
C PRO A 134 -1.14 4.48 -3.69
N ILE A 135 -0.92 3.42 -2.93
CA ILE A 135 -0.75 3.48 -1.47
C ILE A 135 0.56 4.17 -1.11
N ILE A 136 1.65 3.87 -1.83
CA ILE A 136 2.97 4.47 -1.60
C ILE A 136 2.92 5.98 -1.84
N PHE A 137 2.30 6.42 -2.94
CA PHE A 137 2.15 7.85 -3.24
C PHE A 137 1.21 8.55 -2.26
N ALA A 138 0.10 7.93 -1.90
CA ALA A 138 -0.83 8.49 -0.92
C ALA A 138 -0.18 8.67 0.45
N SER A 139 0.57 7.66 0.93
CA SER A 139 1.26 7.75 2.22
C SER A 139 2.35 8.83 2.23
N SER A 140 3.12 8.94 1.15
CA SER A 140 4.17 9.96 1.03
C SER A 140 3.58 11.37 0.94
N LEU A 141 2.50 11.55 0.18
CA LEU A 141 1.89 12.87 -0.01
C LEU A 141 1.10 13.31 1.23
N MET A 142 0.53 12.38 1.99
CA MET A 142 -0.24 12.70 3.20
C MET A 142 0.61 13.27 4.34
N ILE A 143 1.93 13.07 4.31
CA ILE A 143 2.87 13.70 5.25
C ILE A 143 2.88 15.23 5.06
N PHE A 144 2.75 15.70 3.81
CA PHE A 144 2.88 17.12 3.46
C PHE A 144 1.83 18.03 4.11
N PRO A 145 0.51 17.73 4.05
CA PRO A 145 -0.51 18.54 4.70
C PRO A 145 -0.32 18.61 6.22
N GLY A 146 0.11 17.52 6.86
CA GLY A 146 0.37 17.48 8.30
C GLY A 146 1.49 18.44 8.71
N ILE A 147 2.62 18.40 8.00
CA ILE A 147 3.77 19.29 8.25
C ILE A 147 3.38 20.75 7.94
N LEU A 148 2.71 21.00 6.82
CA LEU A 148 2.32 22.34 6.40
C LEU A 148 1.38 22.99 7.44
N MET A 149 0.37 22.25 7.92
CA MET A 149 -0.57 22.75 8.92
C MET A 149 0.10 22.98 10.28
N SER A 150 1.03 22.12 10.69
CA SER A 150 1.78 22.33 11.93
C SER A 150 2.67 23.58 11.84
N TYR A 151 3.30 23.82 10.70
CA TYR A 151 4.10 25.02 10.45
C TYR A 151 3.24 26.28 10.43
N LEU A 152 2.11 26.27 9.72
CA LEU A 152 1.16 27.39 9.70
C LEU A 152 0.59 27.69 11.08
N ALA A 153 0.26 26.66 11.86
CA ALA A 153 -0.22 26.84 13.24
C ALA A 153 0.81 27.49 14.15
N SER A 154 2.10 27.20 13.94
CA SER A 154 3.19 27.84 14.70
C SER A 154 3.47 29.27 14.22
N ALA A 155 3.40 29.54 12.91
CA ALA A 155 3.71 30.83 12.30
C ALA A 155 2.62 31.90 12.55
N PHE A 156 1.34 31.49 12.54
CA PHE A 156 0.20 32.40 12.71
C PHE A 156 -0.29 32.51 14.17
N GLY A 157 0.59 32.35 15.16
CA GLY A 157 0.33 32.70 16.55
C GLY A 157 -0.78 31.93 17.25
N GLY A 158 -1.04 30.68 16.81
CA GLY A 158 -1.90 29.77 17.58
C GLY A 158 -3.39 30.01 17.46
N SER A 159 -3.90 30.36 16.27
CA SER A 159 -5.34 30.36 16.07
C SER A 159 -5.91 28.96 16.40
N ASN A 160 -6.92 28.89 17.27
CA ASN A 160 -7.51 27.63 17.73
C ASN A 160 -7.93 26.72 16.55
N ILE A 161 -8.36 27.33 15.44
CA ILE A 161 -8.81 26.59 14.24
C ILE A 161 -7.63 25.87 13.58
N LEU A 162 -6.47 26.51 13.42
CA LEU A 162 -5.30 25.89 12.81
C LEU A 162 -4.72 24.76 13.68
N ARG A 163 -4.78 24.91 15.01
CA ARG A 163 -4.36 23.83 15.94
C ARG A 163 -5.28 22.64 15.85
N ILE A 164 -6.61 22.85 15.87
CA ILE A 164 -7.59 21.79 15.72
C ILE A 164 -7.39 21.08 14.37
N LEU A 165 -7.16 21.82 13.29
CA LEU A 165 -6.93 21.24 11.97
C LEU A 165 -5.61 20.46 11.89
N SER A 166 -4.55 20.97 12.50
CA SER A 166 -3.27 20.24 12.57
C SER A 166 -3.38 18.94 13.38
N ASP A 167 -4.13 18.95 14.49
CA ASP A 167 -4.38 17.77 15.30
C ASP A 167 -5.26 16.75 14.56
N GLN A 168 -6.22 17.22 13.77
CA GLN A 168 -7.08 16.36 12.95
C GLN A 168 -6.38 15.78 11.71
N LEU A 169 -5.31 16.40 11.23
CA LEU A 169 -4.46 15.88 10.15
C LEU A 169 -3.32 14.98 10.65
N ARG A 170 -3.20 14.82 11.96
CA ARG A 170 -2.21 13.92 12.56
C ARG A 170 -2.61 12.46 12.36
N THR A 171 -1.61 11.61 12.19
CA THR A 171 -1.80 10.16 12.03
C THR A 171 -2.66 9.57 13.15
N GLY A 172 -3.69 8.83 12.79
CA GLY A 172 -4.67 8.24 13.73
C GLY A 172 -5.91 9.09 13.98
N SER A 173 -6.04 10.24 13.33
CA SER A 173 -7.23 11.08 13.40
C SER A 173 -8.22 10.75 12.28
N TYR A 174 -9.51 10.93 12.53
CA TYR A 174 -10.54 10.58 11.56
C TYR A 174 -10.41 11.31 10.21
N LEU A 175 -10.08 12.60 10.24
CA LEU A 175 -9.90 13.40 9.02
C LEU A 175 -8.67 12.96 8.22
N HIS A 176 -7.59 12.55 8.91
CA HIS A 176 -6.40 11.97 8.28
C HIS A 176 -6.75 10.67 7.55
N GLU A 177 -7.46 9.76 8.19
CA GLU A 177 -7.84 8.48 7.58
C GLU A 177 -8.77 8.68 6.37
N LEU A 178 -9.74 9.59 6.48
CA LEU A 178 -10.64 9.91 5.37
C LEU A 178 -9.89 10.54 4.18
N GLY A 179 -8.96 11.47 4.45
CA GLY A 179 -8.08 12.05 3.45
C GLY A 179 -7.18 11.02 2.79
N TYR A 180 -6.64 10.09 3.58
CA TYR A 180 -5.79 9.00 3.10
C TYR A 180 -6.55 8.07 2.14
N ILE A 181 -7.77 7.66 2.50
CA ILE A 181 -8.63 6.85 1.62
C ILE A 181 -8.92 7.59 0.32
N GLY A 182 -9.26 8.87 0.39
CA GLY A 182 -9.50 9.71 -0.80
C GLY A 182 -8.29 9.81 -1.71
N MET A 183 -7.09 9.98 -1.13
CA MET A 183 -5.83 10.02 -1.88
C MET A 183 -5.49 8.68 -2.53
N ILE A 184 -5.69 7.56 -1.83
CA ILE A 184 -5.51 6.21 -2.41
C ILE A 184 -6.43 6.04 -3.61
N TYR A 185 -7.70 6.43 -3.49
CA TYR A 185 -8.68 6.33 -4.58
C TYR A 185 -8.28 7.20 -5.78
N PHE A 186 -7.86 8.44 -5.53
CA PHE A 186 -7.38 9.36 -6.56
C PHE A 186 -6.17 8.78 -7.31
N PHE A 187 -5.15 8.31 -6.59
CA PHE A 187 -3.97 7.72 -7.21
C PHE A 187 -4.25 6.40 -7.91
N ALA A 188 -5.16 5.58 -7.38
CA ALA A 188 -5.56 4.35 -8.06
C ALA A 188 -6.20 4.64 -9.42
N TYR A 189 -7.08 5.64 -9.48
CA TYR A 189 -7.66 6.09 -10.74
C TYR A 189 -6.62 6.68 -11.69
N PHE A 190 -5.76 7.56 -11.18
CA PHE A 190 -4.68 8.19 -11.95
C PHE A 190 -3.75 7.14 -12.58
N TRP A 191 -3.24 6.20 -11.78
CA TRP A 191 -2.36 5.14 -12.27
C TRP A 191 -3.05 4.23 -13.28
N THR A 192 -4.30 3.90 -13.06
CA THR A 192 -5.08 3.10 -14.02
C THR A 192 -5.22 3.85 -15.34
N ALA A 193 -5.51 5.14 -15.32
CA ALA A 193 -5.64 5.96 -16.52
C ALA A 193 -4.31 6.09 -17.29
N VAL A 194 -3.17 6.17 -16.57
CA VAL A 194 -1.84 6.30 -17.19
C VAL A 194 -1.34 4.98 -17.77
N GLN A 195 -1.50 3.88 -17.02
CA GLN A 195 -0.99 2.56 -17.45
C GLN A 195 -1.89 1.87 -18.48
N PHE A 196 -3.18 2.15 -18.45
CA PHE A 196 -4.14 1.52 -19.32
C PHE A 196 -4.52 2.45 -20.47
N GLN A 197 -3.90 2.25 -21.63
CA GLN A 197 -4.24 2.94 -22.88
C GLN A 197 -5.08 2.01 -23.76
N PRO A 198 -6.42 2.12 -23.75
CA PRO A 198 -7.30 1.20 -24.47
C PRO A 198 -7.07 1.22 -25.98
N LYS A 199 -6.66 2.39 -26.54
CA LYS A 199 -6.40 2.54 -27.98
C LYS A 199 -5.21 1.72 -28.45
N GLU A 200 -4.11 1.70 -27.69
CA GLU A 200 -2.93 0.92 -28.05
C GLU A 200 -3.20 -0.60 -27.95
N MET A 201 -3.95 -1.01 -26.93
CA MET A 201 -4.37 -2.41 -26.81
C MET A 201 -5.30 -2.85 -27.93
N ALA A 202 -6.21 -1.98 -28.36
CA ALA A 202 -7.10 -2.26 -29.48
C ALA A 202 -6.37 -2.34 -30.83
N ASN A 203 -5.32 -1.54 -31.01
CA ASN A 203 -4.50 -1.56 -32.24
C ASN A 203 -3.56 -2.77 -32.30
N ASN A 204 -3.21 -3.37 -31.16
CA ASN A 204 -2.35 -4.56 -31.08
C ASN A 204 -3.14 -5.90 -31.13
N LEU A 205 -4.45 -5.85 -31.19
CA LEU A 205 -5.37 -6.99 -31.29
C LEU A 205 -5.88 -7.18 -32.73
#